data_dc9138b4826d244e4ccefabecbe2f68c
#
_entry.id   dc9138b4826d244e4ccefabecbe2f68c
#
_cell.length_a   1.000
_cell.length_b   1.000
_cell.length_c   1.000
_cell.angle_alpha   90.00
_cell.angle_beta   90.00
_cell.angle_gamma   90.00
#
_symmetry.space_group_name_H-M   'P 1'
#
loop_
_entity.id
_entity.type
_entity.pdbx_description
1 polymer ?
#
loop_
_entity_poly.entity_id
_entity_poly.type
_entity_poly.pdbx_seq_one_letter_code
_entity_poly.pdbx_strand_id
1 'polypeptide(L)' 'MPMPEYKTYRCEICGFTYDEEAGLPEHGIAAATLWNVLPADWTCPECDANKENFGVVP' A
#
# COMPACT_ATOMS: atom_id res chain seq x y z
N MET A 1 -12.06 2.19 22.07
CA MET A 1 -10.75 2.40 21.44
C MET A 1 -10.89 2.83 20.02
N PRO A 2 -10.28 3.94 19.62
CA PRO A 2 -10.38 4.35 18.24
C PRO A 2 -9.64 3.35 17.35
N MET A 3 -10.24 3.01 16.22
CA MET A 3 -9.58 2.16 15.24
C MET A 3 -8.52 2.98 14.51
N PRO A 4 -7.41 2.37 14.10
CA PRO A 4 -6.43 3.10 13.30
C PRO A 4 -7.10 3.60 12.02
N GLU A 5 -6.68 4.78 11.59
CA GLU A 5 -7.21 5.38 10.39
C GLU A 5 -6.43 4.85 9.19
N TYR A 6 -7.05 3.94 8.45
CA TYR A 6 -6.40 3.35 7.28
C TYR A 6 -6.44 4.31 6.11
N LYS A 7 -5.36 4.31 5.35
CA LYS A 7 -5.23 5.17 4.18
C LYS A 7 -5.07 4.31 2.92
N THR A 8 -5.32 4.93 1.78
CA THR A 8 -5.11 4.30 0.49
C THR A 8 -3.94 5.00 -0.19
N TYR A 9 -3.02 4.23 -0.73
CA TYR A 9 -1.86 4.74 -1.45
C TYR A 9 -2.01 4.36 -2.92
N ARG A 10 -1.70 5.30 -3.79
CA ARG A 10 -1.84 5.10 -5.23
C ARG A 10 -0.49 5.23 -5.93
N CYS A 11 -0.18 4.25 -6.78
CA CYS A 11 1.01 4.32 -7.62
C CYS A 11 0.81 5.42 -8.67
N GLU A 12 1.73 6.37 -8.73
CA GLU A 12 1.62 7.50 -9.66
C GLU A 12 2.04 7.11 -11.07
N ILE A 13 2.55 5.91 -11.26
CA ILE A 13 3.01 5.43 -12.56
C ILE A 13 1.93 4.63 -13.27
N CYS A 14 1.35 3.63 -12.60
CA CYS A 14 0.35 2.75 -13.23
C CYS A 14 -1.06 2.88 -12.65
N GLY A 15 -1.23 3.60 -11.55
CA GLY A 15 -2.53 3.78 -10.93
C GLY A 15 -2.96 2.67 -9.99
N PHE A 16 -2.08 1.71 -9.70
CA PHE A 16 -2.38 0.66 -8.73
C PHE A 16 -2.62 1.27 -7.35
N THR A 17 -3.60 0.74 -6.62
CA THR A 17 -3.89 1.25 -5.28
C THR A 17 -3.60 0.18 -4.24
N TYR A 18 -2.98 0.61 -3.13
CA TYR A 18 -2.79 -0.22 -1.95
C TYR A 18 -3.67 0.32 -0.82
N ASP A 19 -4.61 -0.50 -0.38
CA ASP A 19 -5.51 -0.14 0.72
C ASP A 19 -5.01 -0.82 1.98
N GLU A 20 -4.61 -0.02 2.98
CA GLU A 20 -4.09 -0.55 4.23
C GLU A 20 -5.08 -1.48 4.93
N GLU A 21 -6.37 -1.19 4.83
CA GLU A 21 -7.39 -2.01 5.48
C GLU A 21 -7.51 -3.38 4.82
N ALA A 22 -7.45 -3.42 3.51
CA ALA A 22 -7.62 -4.67 2.76
C ALA A 22 -6.33 -5.47 2.64
N GLY A 23 -5.18 -4.81 2.67
CA GLY A 23 -3.90 -5.47 2.43
C GLY A 23 -3.80 -5.99 1.01
N LEU A 24 -2.89 -6.93 0.80
CA LEU A 24 -2.71 -7.62 -0.47
C LEU A 24 -2.45 -9.10 -0.19
N PRO A 25 -3.47 -9.86 0.25
CA PRO A 25 -3.24 -11.26 0.61
C PRO A 25 -2.71 -12.11 -0.55
N GLU A 26 -3.02 -11.75 -1.78
CA GLU A 26 -2.48 -12.43 -2.97
C GLU A 26 -0.97 -12.29 -3.07
N HIS A 27 -0.40 -11.26 -2.45
CA HIS A 27 1.03 -11.01 -2.46
C HIS A 27 1.65 -11.21 -1.08
N GLY A 28 0.96 -11.92 -0.19
CA GLY A 28 1.47 -12.24 1.13
C GLY A 28 1.38 -11.09 2.14
N ILE A 29 0.58 -10.08 1.88
CA ILE A 29 0.40 -8.94 2.77
C ILE A 29 -0.98 -9.04 3.42
N ALA A 30 -1.00 -9.28 4.72
CA ALA A 30 -2.24 -9.44 5.45
C ALA A 30 -3.06 -8.14 5.49
N ALA A 31 -4.37 -8.28 5.67
CA ALA A 31 -5.24 -7.12 5.87
C ALA A 31 -4.77 -6.33 7.09
N ALA A 32 -5.04 -5.02 7.09
CA ALA A 32 -4.66 -4.10 8.16
C ALA A 32 -3.14 -3.93 8.30
N THR A 33 -2.39 -4.15 7.23
CA THR A 33 -0.96 -3.88 7.20
C THR A 33 -0.73 -2.43 6.78
N LEU A 34 -0.17 -1.64 7.68
CA LEU A 34 0.05 -0.23 7.42
C LEU A 34 1.17 -0.04 6.39
N TRP A 35 1.11 1.07 5.66
CA TRP A 35 2.09 1.39 4.62
C TRP A 35 3.53 1.35 5.14
N ASN A 36 3.74 1.94 6.32
CA ASN A 36 5.09 2.00 6.89
C ASN A 36 5.58 0.67 7.46
N VAL A 37 4.71 -0.32 7.55
CA VAL A 37 5.09 -1.68 7.97
C VAL A 37 5.63 -2.46 6.78
N LEU A 38 5.25 -2.07 5.56
CA LEU A 38 5.77 -2.72 4.37
C LEU A 38 7.28 -2.53 4.27
N PRO A 39 8.03 -3.54 3.76
CA PRO A 39 9.48 -3.39 3.61
C PRO A 39 9.84 -2.16 2.79
N ALA A 40 11.00 -1.58 3.08
CA ALA A 40 11.46 -0.41 2.34
C ALA A 40 11.67 -0.71 0.85
N ASP A 41 11.98 -1.96 0.54
CA ASP A 41 12.19 -2.41 -0.84
C ASP A 41 10.93 -2.98 -1.51
N TRP A 42 9.76 -2.82 -0.87
CA TRP A 42 8.50 -3.24 -1.47
C TRP A 42 8.24 -2.43 -2.73
N THR A 43 7.77 -3.11 -3.77
CA THR A 43 7.49 -2.45 -5.04
C THR A 43 6.06 -2.73 -5.49
N CYS A 44 5.58 -1.89 -6.40
CA CYS A 44 4.26 -2.06 -6.98
C CYS A 44 4.18 -3.40 -7.71
N PRO A 45 3.18 -4.24 -7.40
CA PRO A 45 3.04 -5.54 -8.06
C PRO A 45 2.65 -5.44 -9.55
N GLU A 46 2.25 -4.27 -10.00
CA GLU A 46 1.80 -4.06 -11.38
C GLU A 46 2.92 -3.51 -12.27
N CYS A 47 3.74 -2.60 -11.75
CA CYS A 47 4.75 -1.93 -12.58
C CYS A 47 6.14 -1.88 -11.95
N ASP A 48 6.31 -2.47 -10.78
CA ASP A 48 7.58 -2.51 -10.03
C ASP A 48 8.09 -1.14 -9.57
N ALA A 49 7.24 -0.12 -9.56
CA ALA A 49 7.62 1.18 -9.02
C ALA A 49 7.90 1.09 -7.52
N ASN A 50 8.86 1.87 -7.04
CA ASN A 50 9.19 1.87 -5.60
C ASN A 50 8.13 2.60 -4.80
N LYS A 51 8.21 2.45 -3.47
CA LYS A 51 7.28 3.12 -2.55
C LYS A 51 7.27 4.64 -2.74
N GLU A 52 8.40 5.23 -3.14
CA GLU A 52 8.49 6.68 -3.37
C GLU A 52 7.56 7.16 -4.48
N ASN A 53 7.16 6.27 -5.36
CA ASN A 53 6.26 6.61 -6.46
C ASN A 53 4.79 6.49 -6.10
N PHE A 54 4.49 6.28 -4.81
CA PHE A 54 3.14 6.21 -4.31
C PHE A 54 2.79 7.48 -3.57
N GLY A 55 1.55 7.94 -3.74
CA GLY A 55 1.02 9.06 -2.99
C GLY A 55 -0.21 8.63 -2.22
N VAL A 56 -0.43 9.26 -1.05
CA VAL A 56 -1.61 8.97 -0.25
C VAL A 56 -2.83 9.58 -0.95
N VAL A 57 -3.91 8.80 -1.02
CA VAL A 57 -5.17 9.25 -1.60
C VAL A 57 -6.02 9.80 -0.47
N PRO A 58 -6.48 11.06 -0.57
CA PRO A 58 -7.30 11.66 0.48
C PRO A 58 -8.64 10.94 0.66
#